data_9003c71cfd806cc48776961899121fd5
#
_entry.id   9003c71cfd806cc48776961899121fd5
#
_cell.length_a   1.000
_cell.length_b   1.000
_cell.length_c   1.000
_cell.angle_alpha   90.00
_cell.angle_beta   90.00
_cell.angle_gamma   90.00
#
_symmetry.space_group_name_H-M   'P 1'
#
loop_
_entity.id
_entity.type
_entity.pdbx_description
1 polymer ?
#
loop_
_entity_poly.entity_id
_entity_poly.type
_entity_poly.pdbx_seq_one_letter_code
_entity_poly.pdbx_strand_id
1 'polypeptide(L)'
;MIYGIGTDIVNIERVQKILIKNRDGFINRVLTEHERALFTNKADSAAFCAKRFAAKEAFAKSLGTGIGRVVSFQDLTIRNNENGKPYFMPSEKLRLYLLEKGIKQGHLSISDESNHAVAFVVLELASNS
;
A
#
# COMPACT_ATOMS: atom_id res chain seq x y z
N MET A 1 0.70 -7.16 -20.81
CA MET A 1 -0.03 -8.29 -20.21
C MET A 1 -0.08 -8.14 -18.70
N ILE A 2 -1.19 -8.46 -18.11
CA ILE A 2 -1.37 -8.36 -16.66
C ILE A 2 -0.69 -9.52 -15.96
N TYR A 3 0.13 -9.22 -14.95
CA TYR A 3 0.73 -10.23 -14.08
C TYR A 3 -0.26 -10.66 -12.99
N GLY A 4 -0.92 -9.69 -12.35
CA GLY A 4 -1.85 -9.98 -11.27
C GLY A 4 -2.66 -8.76 -10.88
N ILE A 5 -3.75 -9.02 -10.18
CA ILE A 5 -4.62 -7.98 -9.63
C ILE A 5 -4.83 -8.23 -8.15
N GLY A 6 -5.07 -7.15 -7.43
CA GLY A 6 -5.36 -7.26 -6.01
C GLY A 6 -6.30 -6.16 -5.57
N THR A 7 -7.15 -6.49 -4.62
CA THR A 7 -8.05 -5.52 -4.01
C THR A 7 -8.09 -5.78 -2.52
N ASP A 8 -8.30 -4.72 -1.76
CA ASP A 8 -8.46 -4.83 -0.33
C ASP A 8 -9.43 -3.77 0.16
N ILE A 9 -10.21 -4.10 1.17
CA ILE A 9 -11.14 -3.18 1.80
C ILE A 9 -10.87 -3.19 3.30
N VAL A 10 -10.79 -2.00 3.89
CA VAL A 10 -10.44 -1.83 5.30
C VAL A 10 -11.47 -0.95 5.98
N ASN A 11 -11.95 -1.40 7.14
CA ASN A 11 -12.85 -0.61 7.98
C ASN A 11 -12.02 0.44 8.73
N ILE A 12 -12.33 1.71 8.51
CA ILE A 12 -11.56 2.82 9.09
C ILE A 12 -11.72 2.88 10.62
N GLU A 13 -12.90 2.52 11.13
CA GLU A 13 -13.11 2.49 12.57
C GLU A 13 -12.24 1.46 13.27
N ARG A 14 -12.01 0.30 12.62
CA ARG A 14 -11.09 -0.71 13.17
C ARG A 14 -9.67 -0.17 13.27
N VAL A 15 -9.22 0.55 12.25
CA VAL A 15 -7.90 1.18 12.26
C VAL A 15 -7.82 2.21 13.38
N GLN A 16 -8.87 3.01 13.54
CA GLN A 16 -8.91 4.00 14.61
C GLN A 16 -8.77 3.37 15.98
N LYS A 17 -9.46 2.24 16.22
CA LYS A 17 -9.36 1.51 17.47
C LYS A 17 -7.95 0.98 17.72
N ILE A 18 -7.30 0.49 16.66
CA ILE A 18 -5.92 0.02 16.76
C ILE A 18 -4.98 1.17 17.11
N LEU A 19 -5.16 2.33 16.47
CA LEU A 19 -4.35 3.51 16.76
C LEU A 19 -4.52 4.01 18.18
N ILE A 20 -5.72 3.90 18.73
CA ILE A 20 -5.98 4.27 20.13
C ILE A 20 -5.27 3.29 21.05
N LYS A 21 -5.31 2.00 20.74
CA LYS A 21 -4.78 0.95 21.61
C LYS A 21 -3.26 0.81 21.50
N ASN A 22 -2.71 0.89 20.31
CA ASN A 22 -1.27 0.67 20.08
C ASN A 22 -0.83 1.44 18.83
N ARG A 23 -0.80 2.76 18.96
CA ARG A 23 -0.46 3.66 17.87
C ARG A 23 0.91 3.38 17.28
N ASP A 24 1.94 3.36 18.14
CA ASP A 24 3.32 3.22 17.68
C ASP A 24 3.57 1.87 17.04
N GLY A 25 3.00 0.81 17.58
CA GLY A 25 3.13 -0.52 17.00
C GLY A 25 2.55 -0.58 15.60
N PHE A 26 1.39 0.02 15.40
CA PHE A 26 0.75 0.02 14.09
C PHE A 26 1.54 0.86 13.08
N ILE A 27 1.85 2.11 13.41
CA ILE A 27 2.51 2.99 12.45
C ILE A 27 3.93 2.53 12.13
N ASN A 28 4.65 1.96 13.09
CA ASN A 28 5.99 1.46 12.83
C ASN A 28 5.99 0.19 11.98
N ARG A 29 4.94 -0.59 12.04
CA ARG A 29 4.81 -1.79 11.22
C ARG A 29 4.34 -1.49 9.80
N VAL A 30 3.34 -0.62 9.67
CA VAL A 30 2.61 -0.42 8.41
C VAL A 30 3.17 0.71 7.57
N LEU A 31 3.64 1.79 8.20
CA LEU A 31 4.12 2.96 7.50
C LEU A 31 5.65 2.96 7.38
N THR A 32 6.15 3.33 6.20
CA THR A 32 7.58 3.55 6.01
C THR A 32 7.99 4.88 6.66
N GLU A 33 9.30 5.10 6.77
CA GLU A 33 9.83 6.34 7.34
C GLU A 33 9.26 7.57 6.64
N HIS A 34 9.21 7.55 5.31
CA HIS A 34 8.65 8.65 4.53
C HIS A 34 7.18 8.88 4.88
N GLU A 35 6.41 7.81 4.98
CA GLU A 35 4.99 7.89 5.31
C GLU A 35 4.76 8.37 6.74
N ARG A 36 5.61 7.93 7.68
CA ARG A 36 5.52 8.39 9.06
C ARG A 36 5.77 9.88 9.18
N ALA A 37 6.66 10.43 8.34
CA ALA A 37 6.92 11.87 8.32
C ALA A 37 5.70 12.66 7.86
N LEU A 38 4.86 12.08 7.01
CA LEU A 38 3.61 12.69 6.56
C LEU A 38 2.47 12.48 7.55
N PHE A 39 2.59 11.47 8.41
CA PHE A 39 1.54 11.14 9.37
C PHE A 39 1.51 12.19 10.47
N THR A 40 0.33 12.73 10.71
CA THR A 40 0.12 13.72 11.75
C THR A 40 -1.07 13.31 12.61
N ASN A 41 -1.24 13.96 13.78
CA ASN A 41 -2.36 13.68 14.66
C ASN A 41 -3.63 14.40 14.20
N LYS A 42 -3.90 14.41 12.91
CA LYS A 42 -5.11 15.02 12.37
C LYS A 42 -6.31 14.12 12.63
N ALA A 43 -7.49 14.72 12.51
CA ALA A 43 -8.75 14.00 12.72
C ALA A 43 -8.92 12.84 11.73
N ASP A 44 -8.29 12.91 10.55
CA ASP A 44 -8.40 11.91 9.51
C ASP A 44 -7.22 10.92 9.49
N SER A 45 -6.42 10.86 10.57
CA SER A 45 -5.24 9.99 10.61
C SER A 45 -5.58 8.51 10.45
N ALA A 46 -6.75 8.08 10.92
CA ALA A 46 -7.20 6.71 10.73
C ALA A 46 -7.47 6.42 9.25
N ALA A 47 -8.07 7.36 8.53
CA ALA A 47 -8.30 7.21 7.09
C ALA A 47 -6.98 7.15 6.33
N PHE A 48 -6.01 8.00 6.70
CA PHE A 48 -4.67 7.98 6.11
C PHE A 48 -4.02 6.60 6.24
N CYS A 49 -4.05 6.05 7.46
CA CYS A 49 -3.48 4.74 7.74
C CYS A 49 -4.23 3.62 7.02
N ALA A 50 -5.57 3.69 7.03
CA ALA A 50 -6.41 2.67 6.40
C ALA A 50 -6.15 2.60 4.89
N LYS A 51 -6.02 3.74 4.23
CA LYS A 51 -5.76 3.78 2.79
C LYS A 51 -4.41 3.17 2.46
N ARG A 52 -3.38 3.46 3.24
CA ARG A 52 -2.05 2.88 3.00
C ARG A 52 -2.00 1.40 3.33
N PHE A 53 -2.66 0.99 4.40
CA PHE A 53 -2.77 -0.43 4.73
C PHE A 53 -3.45 -1.19 3.59
N ALA A 54 -4.60 -0.70 3.12
CA ALA A 54 -5.35 -1.35 2.03
C ALA A 54 -4.51 -1.44 0.75
N ALA A 55 -3.80 -0.37 0.40
CA ALA A 55 -2.99 -0.35 -0.80
C ALA A 55 -1.86 -1.38 -0.76
N LYS A 56 -1.20 -1.52 0.39
CA LYS A 56 -0.09 -2.48 0.54
C LYS A 56 -0.59 -3.92 0.55
N GLU A 57 -1.73 -4.17 1.18
CA GLU A 57 -2.37 -5.49 1.15
C GLU A 57 -2.81 -5.84 -0.28
N ALA A 58 -3.41 -4.90 -0.99
CA ALA A 58 -3.83 -5.12 -2.37
C ALA A 58 -2.63 -5.41 -3.28
N PHE A 59 -1.51 -4.70 -3.07
CA PHE A 59 -0.28 -4.96 -3.81
C PHE A 59 0.21 -6.39 -3.57
N ALA A 60 0.27 -6.80 -2.31
CA ALA A 60 0.74 -8.14 -1.95
C ALA A 60 -0.16 -9.22 -2.55
N LYS A 61 -1.47 -8.99 -2.57
CA LYS A 61 -2.41 -9.90 -3.22
C LYS A 61 -2.16 -9.98 -4.72
N SER A 62 -1.84 -8.85 -5.36
CA SER A 62 -1.57 -8.84 -6.81
C SER A 62 -0.31 -9.61 -7.17
N LEU A 63 0.65 -9.71 -6.24
CA LEU A 63 1.83 -10.57 -6.39
C LEU A 63 1.51 -12.05 -6.17
N GLY A 64 0.40 -12.34 -5.50
CA GLY A 64 0.04 -13.70 -5.13
C GLY A 64 0.73 -14.22 -3.89
N THR A 65 1.48 -13.37 -3.19
CA THR A 65 2.27 -13.78 -2.02
C THR A 65 1.65 -13.39 -0.69
N GLY A 66 0.79 -12.35 -0.68
CA GLY A 66 0.37 -11.71 0.56
C GLY A 66 1.53 -10.98 1.23
N ILE A 67 1.23 -10.26 2.31
CA ILE A 67 2.26 -9.61 3.12
C ILE A 67 3.05 -10.68 3.85
N GLY A 68 4.37 -10.60 3.77
CA GLY A 68 5.24 -11.57 4.42
C GLY A 68 6.68 -11.41 3.97
N ARG A 69 7.31 -12.54 3.65
CA ARG A 69 8.74 -12.56 3.35
C ARG A 69 9.10 -11.89 2.03
N VAL A 70 8.25 -12.05 1.00
CA VAL A 70 8.52 -11.47 -0.33
C VAL A 70 8.30 -9.97 -0.31
N VAL A 71 7.19 -9.53 0.25
CA VAL A 71 6.88 -8.11 0.39
C VAL A 71 6.33 -7.85 1.77
N SER A 72 6.96 -6.93 2.49
CA SER A 72 6.47 -6.45 3.78
C SER A 72 5.89 -5.04 3.60
N PHE A 73 5.22 -4.55 4.64
CA PHE A 73 4.73 -3.17 4.63
C PHE A 73 5.85 -2.16 4.42
N GLN A 74 7.06 -2.46 4.91
CA GLN A 74 8.21 -1.56 4.80
C GLN A 74 8.83 -1.56 3.41
N ASP A 75 8.50 -2.54 2.57
CA ASP A 75 9.01 -2.61 1.21
C ASP A 75 8.27 -1.70 0.24
N LEU A 76 7.14 -1.13 0.66
CA LEU A 76 6.28 -0.28 -0.17
C LEU A 76 6.08 1.07 0.49
N THR A 77 6.46 2.13 -0.21
CA THR A 77 6.09 3.49 0.17
C THR A 77 5.06 3.99 -0.82
N ILE A 78 3.94 4.51 -0.33
CA ILE A 78 2.94 5.11 -1.19
C ILE A 78 3.17 6.61 -1.18
N ARG A 79 3.32 7.16 -2.37
CA ARG A 79 3.50 8.59 -2.59
C ARG A 79 2.42 9.09 -3.51
N ASN A 80 2.21 10.39 -3.51
CA ASN A 80 1.25 11.02 -4.40
C ASN A 80 2.02 11.96 -5.33
N ASN A 81 1.65 11.94 -6.63
CA ASN A 81 2.25 12.88 -7.56
C ASN A 81 1.64 14.27 -7.36
N GLU A 82 2.04 15.23 -8.18
CA GLU A 82 1.58 16.61 -8.07
C GLU A 82 0.06 16.77 -8.27
N ASN A 83 -0.57 15.80 -8.95
CA ASN A 83 -2.02 15.79 -9.15
C ASN A 83 -2.76 15.00 -8.07
N GLY A 84 -2.03 14.50 -7.06
CA GLY A 84 -2.61 13.71 -5.99
C GLY A 84 -2.79 12.24 -6.32
N LYS A 85 -2.34 11.79 -7.49
CA LYS A 85 -2.47 10.38 -7.89
C LYS A 85 -1.48 9.53 -7.10
N PRO A 86 -1.93 8.44 -6.44
CA PRO A 86 -1.04 7.59 -5.68
C PRO A 86 -0.20 6.68 -6.58
N TYR A 87 1.01 6.39 -6.14
CA TYR A 87 1.89 5.44 -6.80
C TYR A 87 2.79 4.77 -5.77
N PHE A 88 3.39 3.63 -6.16
CA PHE A 88 4.27 2.85 -5.30
C PHE A 88 5.73 3.18 -5.54
N MET A 89 6.48 3.30 -4.44
CA MET A 89 7.94 3.33 -4.45
C MET A 89 8.42 2.07 -3.74
N PRO A 90 8.88 1.05 -4.47
CA PRO A 90 9.35 -0.17 -3.83
C PRO A 90 10.74 0.00 -3.22
N SER A 91 11.01 -0.78 -2.17
CA SER A 91 12.35 -0.94 -1.65
C SER A 91 13.25 -1.58 -2.70
N GLU A 92 14.56 -1.50 -2.51
CA GLU A 92 15.51 -2.14 -3.43
C GLU A 92 15.27 -3.65 -3.52
N LYS A 93 15.03 -4.28 -2.39
CA LYS A 93 14.71 -5.71 -2.34
C LYS A 93 13.50 -6.05 -3.21
N LEU A 94 12.42 -5.30 -3.05
CA LEU A 94 11.19 -5.54 -3.82
C LEU A 94 11.39 -5.20 -5.29
N ARG A 95 12.11 -4.11 -5.58
CA ARG A 95 12.39 -3.73 -6.96
C ARG A 95 13.08 -4.85 -7.73
N LEU A 96 14.08 -5.49 -7.09
CA LEU A 96 14.78 -6.61 -7.70
C LEU A 96 13.87 -7.81 -7.93
N TYR A 97 12.99 -8.09 -6.98
CA TYR A 97 12.00 -9.16 -7.13
C TYR A 97 11.07 -8.89 -8.31
N LEU A 98 10.58 -7.65 -8.43
CA LEU A 98 9.69 -7.29 -9.52
C LEU A 98 10.38 -7.41 -10.87
N LEU A 99 11.64 -7.00 -10.96
CA LEU A 99 12.44 -7.17 -12.19
C LEU A 99 12.58 -8.62 -12.56
N GLU A 100 12.90 -9.48 -11.60
CA GLU A 100 13.06 -10.91 -11.83
C GLU A 100 11.78 -11.54 -12.39
N LYS A 101 10.62 -11.08 -11.90
CA LYS A 101 9.32 -11.58 -12.36
C LYS A 101 8.85 -10.94 -13.66
N GLY A 102 9.60 -10.00 -14.20
CA GLY A 102 9.22 -9.31 -15.43
C GLY A 102 8.11 -8.28 -15.25
N ILE A 103 7.86 -7.87 -14.01
CA ILE A 103 6.83 -6.86 -13.71
C ILE A 103 7.41 -5.48 -13.95
N LYS A 104 6.79 -4.76 -14.88
CA LYS A 104 7.26 -3.44 -15.29
C LYS A 104 6.64 -2.32 -14.48
N GLN A 105 5.36 -2.45 -14.16
CA GLN A 105 4.62 -1.34 -13.58
C GLN A 105 3.48 -1.83 -12.71
N GLY A 106 3.24 -1.11 -11.62
CA GLY A 106 2.06 -1.29 -10.79
C GLY A 106 1.15 -0.09 -10.93
N HIS A 107 -0.14 -0.34 -11.07
CA HIS A 107 -1.17 0.68 -11.12
C HIS A 107 -1.98 0.61 -9.84
N LEU A 108 -2.22 1.76 -9.22
CA LEU A 108 -2.89 1.84 -7.93
C LEU A 108 -4.05 2.81 -7.98
N SER A 109 -5.18 2.38 -7.47
CA SER A 109 -6.34 3.25 -7.22
C SER A 109 -6.78 3.07 -5.78
N ILE A 110 -7.05 4.18 -5.10
CA ILE A 110 -7.51 4.19 -3.71
C ILE A 110 -8.76 5.05 -3.64
N SER A 111 -9.77 4.52 -2.95
CA SER A 111 -11.00 5.28 -2.67
C SER A 111 -11.38 5.10 -1.22
N ASP A 112 -11.97 6.13 -0.62
CA ASP A 112 -12.46 6.01 0.74
C ASP A 112 -13.80 6.72 0.89
N GLU A 113 -14.59 6.16 1.77
CA GLU A 113 -15.83 6.73 2.28
C GLU A 113 -15.68 6.93 3.78
N SER A 114 -16.74 7.35 4.46
CA SER A 114 -16.67 7.61 5.90
C SER A 114 -16.26 6.36 6.69
N ASN A 115 -16.62 5.16 6.22
CA ASN A 115 -16.44 3.92 6.98
C ASN A 115 -15.35 3.00 6.42
N HIS A 116 -15.00 3.12 5.16
CA HIS A 116 -14.12 2.15 4.50
C HIS A 116 -13.13 2.81 3.56
N ALA A 117 -11.95 2.21 3.48
CA ALA A 117 -10.95 2.50 2.44
C ALA A 117 -10.83 1.27 1.55
N VAL A 118 -10.76 1.49 0.26
CA VAL A 118 -10.62 0.42 -0.75
C VAL A 118 -9.42 0.73 -1.60
N ALA A 119 -8.63 -0.30 -1.90
CA ALA A 119 -7.50 -0.18 -2.83
C ALA A 119 -7.61 -1.25 -3.90
N PHE A 120 -7.20 -0.90 -5.10
CA PHE A 120 -7.16 -1.80 -6.24
C PHE A 120 -5.80 -1.66 -6.93
N VAL A 121 -5.15 -2.80 -7.20
CA VAL A 121 -3.81 -2.82 -7.79
C VAL A 121 -3.82 -3.72 -9.02
N VAL A 122 -3.19 -3.25 -10.08
CA VAL A 122 -2.91 -4.05 -11.28
C VAL A 122 -1.40 -4.03 -11.49
N LEU A 123 -0.80 -5.21 -11.57
CA LEU A 123 0.61 -5.34 -11.93
C LEU A 123 0.72 -5.76 -13.39
N GLU A 124 1.57 -5.06 -14.12
CA GLU A 124 1.72 -5.23 -15.55
C GLU A 124 3.10 -5.72 -15.90
N LEU A 125 3.15 -6.74 -16.77
CA LEU A 125 4.40 -7.30 -17.27
C LEU A 125 5.02 -6.36 -18.31
N ALA A 126 6.35 -6.42 -18.41
CA ALA A 126 7.06 -5.75 -19.48
C ALA A 126 6.63 -6.33 -20.83
N SER A 127 6.57 -5.48 -21.86
CA SER A 127 6.25 -5.98 -23.20
C SER A 127 7.44 -6.73 -23.79
N ASN A 128 7.14 -7.70 -24.65
CA ASN A 128 8.16 -8.52 -25.31
C ASN A 128 8.64 -7.92 -26.64
N SER A 129 8.36 -6.67 -26.87
CA SER A 129 8.76 -6.04 -28.13
C SER A 129 10.21 -5.59 -28.13
#